data_859952bdb5ef102f843fd8a810d06504
#
_entry.id   859952bdb5ef102f843fd8a810d06504
#
_cell.length_a   1.000
_cell.length_b   1.000
_cell.length_c   1.000
_cell.angle_alpha   90.00
_cell.angle_beta   90.00
_cell.angle_gamma   90.00
#
_symmetry.space_group_name_H-M   'P 1'
#
loop_
_entity.id
_entity.type
_entity.pdbx_description
1 polymer ?
#
loop_
_entity_poly.entity_id
_entity_poly.type
_entity_poly.pdbx_seq_one_letter_code
_entity_poly.pdbx_strand_id
1 'polypeptide(L)'
;MLQKRWNHKTLPEDQALQDLMRGINASAALASLLLQRGITDFERAKSFFNPSLKHLHNPFLMKDMEKAVTRISEAIENGEKILVYGDYDVDGTTAVSLLYGFLIEHYENVSYYI
;
A
#
# COMPACT_ATOMS: atom_id res chain seq x y z
N MET A 1 17.53 5.62 33.43
CA MET A 1 17.39 4.40 32.62
C MET A 1 15.95 4.30 32.11
N LEU A 2 15.75 4.14 30.80
CA LEU A 2 14.41 3.90 30.21
C LEU A 2 13.95 2.50 30.57
N GLN A 3 12.86 2.37 31.35
CA GLN A 3 12.23 1.08 31.61
C GLN A 3 11.42 0.65 30.38
N LYS A 4 11.81 -0.46 29.77
CA LYS A 4 11.04 -1.08 28.67
C LYS A 4 9.82 -1.78 29.25
N ARG A 5 8.63 -1.46 28.75
CA ARG A 5 7.37 -2.11 29.11
C ARG A 5 6.86 -2.89 27.90
N TRP A 6 6.62 -4.17 28.07
CA TRP A 6 6.00 -5.02 27.05
C TRP A 6 4.48 -4.86 27.10
N ASN A 7 3.89 -4.50 25.96
CA ASN A 7 2.45 -4.53 25.76
C ASN A 7 2.09 -5.74 24.90
N HIS A 8 1.41 -6.70 25.50
CA HIS A 8 0.87 -7.85 24.77
C HIS A 8 -0.46 -7.45 24.13
N LYS A 9 -0.64 -7.82 22.86
CA LYS A 9 -1.96 -7.71 22.21
C LYS A 9 -2.91 -8.71 22.88
N THR A 10 -4.18 -8.34 22.98
CA THR A 10 -5.24 -9.23 23.46
C THR A 10 -5.28 -10.49 22.59
N LEU A 11 -5.40 -11.65 23.24
CA LEU A 11 -5.60 -12.89 22.52
C LEU A 11 -6.98 -12.89 21.84
N PRO A 12 -7.10 -13.48 20.65
CA PRO A 12 -8.39 -13.67 19.99
C PRO A 12 -9.35 -14.52 20.85
N GLU A 13 -10.65 -14.38 20.61
CA GLU A 13 -11.65 -15.27 21.19
C GLU A 13 -11.43 -16.72 20.73
N ASP A 14 -11.58 -17.68 21.63
CA ASP A 14 -11.30 -19.10 21.37
C ASP A 14 -12.11 -19.64 20.18
N GLN A 15 -13.39 -19.26 20.05
CA GLN A 15 -14.22 -19.71 18.95
C GLN A 15 -13.70 -19.21 17.60
N ALA A 16 -13.40 -17.91 17.49
CA ALA A 16 -12.84 -17.33 16.27
C ALA A 16 -11.50 -17.96 15.89
N LEU A 17 -10.67 -18.25 16.89
CA LEU A 17 -9.39 -18.93 16.70
C LEU A 17 -9.59 -20.33 16.11
N GLN A 18 -10.49 -21.14 16.69
CA GLN A 18 -10.76 -22.50 16.22
C GLN A 18 -11.39 -22.52 14.82
N ASP A 19 -12.27 -21.58 14.51
CA ASP A 19 -12.89 -21.49 13.20
C ASP A 19 -11.90 -21.12 12.12
N LEU A 20 -11.02 -20.15 12.38
CA LEU A 20 -9.99 -19.78 11.42
C LEU A 20 -8.96 -20.90 11.24
N MET A 21 -8.49 -21.54 12.32
CA MET A 21 -7.58 -22.70 12.26
C MET A 21 -8.12 -23.79 11.33
N ARG A 22 -9.39 -24.15 11.49
CA ARG A 22 -10.05 -25.15 10.65
C ARG A 22 -10.23 -24.68 9.20
N GLY A 23 -10.66 -23.42 9.04
CA GLY A 23 -10.93 -22.86 7.70
C GLY A 23 -9.70 -22.77 6.79
N ILE A 24 -8.51 -22.49 7.36
CA ILE A 24 -7.27 -22.34 6.60
C ILE A 24 -6.25 -23.46 6.84
N ASN A 25 -6.60 -24.46 7.64
CA ASN A 25 -5.71 -25.55 8.05
C ASN A 25 -4.37 -25.06 8.63
N ALA A 26 -4.43 -24.12 9.57
CA ALA A 26 -3.27 -23.47 10.15
C ALA A 26 -3.11 -23.75 11.65
N SER A 27 -1.88 -23.55 12.17
CA SER A 27 -1.62 -23.63 13.60
C SER A 27 -2.30 -22.48 14.37
N ALA A 28 -2.53 -22.69 15.68
CA ALA A 28 -3.09 -21.67 16.57
C ALA A 28 -2.26 -20.37 16.57
N ALA A 29 -0.94 -20.47 16.52
CA ALA A 29 -0.06 -19.31 16.47
C ALA A 29 -0.30 -18.46 15.20
N LEU A 30 -0.36 -19.10 14.04
CA LEU A 30 -0.61 -18.40 12.77
C LEU A 30 -2.02 -17.81 12.73
N ALA A 31 -3.04 -18.59 13.09
CA ALA A 31 -4.42 -18.11 13.14
C ALA A 31 -4.58 -16.92 14.12
N SER A 32 -3.92 -16.97 15.29
CA SER A 32 -3.93 -15.86 16.25
C SER A 32 -3.30 -14.59 15.67
N LEU A 33 -2.18 -14.70 14.97
CA LEU A 33 -1.54 -13.56 14.32
C LEU A 33 -2.38 -12.96 13.19
N LEU A 34 -3.12 -13.78 12.45
CA LEU A 34 -4.04 -13.33 11.41
C LEU A 34 -5.24 -12.59 12.00
N LEU A 35 -5.88 -13.16 13.05
CA LEU A 35 -6.99 -12.52 13.75
C LEU A 35 -6.60 -11.18 14.36
N GLN A 36 -5.40 -11.08 14.94
CA GLN A 36 -4.88 -9.80 15.46
C GLN A 36 -4.65 -8.74 14.39
N ARG A 37 -4.68 -9.12 13.10
CA ARG A 37 -4.60 -8.24 11.92
C ARG A 37 -5.95 -8.02 11.24
N GLY A 38 -7.04 -8.52 11.83
CA GLY A 38 -8.39 -8.41 11.28
C GLY A 38 -8.67 -9.38 10.12
N ILE A 39 -7.85 -10.42 9.96
CA ILE A 39 -8.06 -11.49 8.98
C ILE A 39 -8.83 -12.59 9.68
N THR A 40 -10.16 -12.63 9.45
CA THR A 40 -11.10 -13.40 10.23
C THR A 40 -11.66 -14.64 9.54
N ASP A 41 -11.42 -14.78 8.23
CA ASP A 41 -12.00 -15.84 7.40
C ASP A 41 -11.04 -16.32 6.32
N PHE A 42 -11.44 -17.43 5.66
CA PHE A 42 -10.65 -18.05 4.61
C PHE A 42 -10.38 -17.12 3.43
N GLU A 43 -11.35 -16.35 2.95
CA GLU A 43 -11.18 -15.51 1.76
C GLU A 43 -10.21 -14.36 2.02
N ARG A 44 -10.29 -13.75 3.20
CA ARG A 44 -9.31 -12.73 3.63
C ARG A 44 -7.92 -13.32 3.79
N ALA A 45 -7.79 -14.50 4.39
CA ALA A 45 -6.52 -15.18 4.52
C ALA A 45 -5.93 -15.56 3.14
N LYS A 46 -6.75 -16.07 2.24
CA LYS A 46 -6.36 -16.38 0.87
C LYS A 46 -5.86 -15.14 0.12
N SER A 47 -6.57 -14.03 0.21
CA SER A 47 -6.16 -12.75 -0.40
C SER A 47 -4.86 -12.22 0.20
N PHE A 48 -4.68 -12.38 1.52
CA PHE A 48 -3.46 -11.96 2.21
C PHE A 48 -2.23 -12.75 1.77
N PHE A 49 -2.35 -14.06 1.62
CA PHE A 49 -1.24 -14.92 1.20
C PHE A 49 -1.02 -14.97 -0.32
N ASN A 50 -2.04 -14.64 -1.10
CA ASN A 50 -1.99 -14.63 -2.56
C ASN A 50 -2.36 -13.25 -3.11
N PRO A 51 -1.52 -12.23 -2.93
CA PRO A 51 -1.78 -10.90 -3.44
C PRO A 51 -1.90 -10.92 -4.97
N SER A 52 -2.82 -10.13 -5.49
CA SER A 52 -3.07 -10.01 -6.93
C SER A 52 -3.36 -8.56 -7.28
N LEU A 53 -2.98 -8.14 -8.49
CA LEU A 53 -3.31 -6.81 -9.00
C LEU A 53 -4.82 -6.52 -9.00
N LYS A 54 -5.66 -7.58 -9.05
CA LYS A 54 -7.12 -7.46 -8.93
C LYS A 54 -7.59 -6.95 -7.57
N HIS A 55 -6.73 -7.02 -6.54
CA HIS A 55 -7.03 -6.54 -5.19
C HIS A 55 -6.68 -5.06 -5.00
N LEU A 56 -6.07 -4.42 -6.00
CA LEU A 56 -5.78 -2.98 -5.95
C LEU A 56 -7.08 -2.18 -6.01
N HIS A 57 -7.15 -1.17 -5.17
CA HIS A 57 -8.26 -0.21 -5.22
C HIS A 57 -8.14 0.69 -6.43
N ASN A 58 -9.28 1.21 -6.90
CA ASN A 58 -9.28 2.23 -7.93
C ASN A 58 -8.50 3.47 -7.41
N PRO A 59 -7.44 3.95 -8.10
CA PRO A 59 -6.64 5.09 -7.66
C PRO A 59 -7.46 6.39 -7.54
N PHE A 60 -8.56 6.53 -8.27
CA PHE A 60 -9.45 7.68 -8.17
C PHE A 60 -10.26 7.74 -6.86
N LEU A 61 -10.18 6.71 -5.99
CA LEU A 61 -10.67 6.80 -4.62
C LEU A 61 -9.76 7.63 -3.71
N MET A 62 -8.53 7.93 -4.14
CA MET A 62 -7.65 8.84 -3.42
C MET A 62 -8.17 10.27 -3.55
N LYS A 63 -8.12 11.00 -2.44
CA LYS A 63 -8.52 12.41 -2.42
C LYS A 63 -7.73 13.21 -3.47
N ASP A 64 -8.43 14.02 -4.24
CA ASP A 64 -7.90 14.91 -5.27
C ASP A 64 -7.12 14.21 -6.41
N MET A 65 -7.21 12.89 -6.58
CA MET A 65 -6.53 12.17 -7.67
C MET A 65 -6.98 12.67 -9.05
N GLU A 66 -8.28 12.83 -9.26
CA GLU A 66 -8.81 13.34 -10.53
C GLU A 66 -8.26 14.75 -10.85
N LYS A 67 -8.19 15.62 -9.83
CA LYS A 67 -7.64 16.96 -9.94
C LYS A 67 -6.14 16.94 -10.32
N ALA A 68 -5.37 16.05 -9.71
CA ALA A 68 -3.96 15.88 -10.00
C ALA A 68 -3.73 15.39 -11.45
N VAL A 69 -4.49 14.38 -11.87
CA VAL A 69 -4.42 13.83 -13.24
C VAL A 69 -4.81 14.90 -14.26
N THR A 70 -5.91 15.61 -14.05
CA THR A 70 -6.35 16.69 -14.94
C THR A 70 -5.26 17.77 -15.06
N ARG A 71 -4.68 18.20 -13.93
CA ARG A 71 -3.66 19.25 -13.94
C ARG A 71 -2.37 18.82 -14.66
N ILE A 72 -1.96 17.55 -14.52
CA ILE A 72 -0.81 17.01 -15.24
C ILE A 72 -1.11 16.96 -16.76
N SER A 73 -2.32 16.52 -17.13
CA SER A 73 -2.73 16.49 -18.53
C SER A 73 -2.72 17.88 -19.17
N GLU A 74 -3.27 18.87 -18.49
CA GLU A 74 -3.23 20.27 -18.92
C GLU A 74 -1.79 20.80 -19.09
N ALA A 75 -0.89 20.45 -18.15
CA ALA A 75 0.50 20.85 -18.23
C ALA A 75 1.19 20.27 -19.47
N ILE A 76 0.92 19.00 -19.78
CA ILE A 76 1.44 18.34 -20.98
C ILE A 76 0.89 19.00 -22.25
N GLU A 77 -0.41 19.23 -22.33
CA GLU A 77 -1.07 19.86 -23.46
C GLU A 77 -0.55 21.28 -23.73
N ASN A 78 -0.26 22.04 -22.68
CA ASN A 78 0.26 23.41 -22.76
C ASN A 78 1.78 23.51 -22.88
N GLY A 79 2.51 22.39 -22.90
CA GLY A 79 3.97 22.39 -22.98
C GLY A 79 4.68 22.91 -21.73
N GLU A 80 4.00 22.89 -20.56
CA GLU A 80 4.55 23.38 -19.30
C GLU A 80 5.64 22.45 -18.77
N LYS A 81 6.62 23.02 -18.05
CA LYS A 81 7.65 22.22 -17.39
C LYS A 81 7.08 21.52 -16.15
N ILE A 82 7.27 20.20 -16.09
CA ILE A 82 6.89 19.38 -14.94
C ILE A 82 8.13 19.05 -14.11
N LEU A 83 8.07 19.30 -12.80
CA LEU A 83 9.09 18.90 -11.85
C LEU A 83 8.55 17.80 -10.93
N VAL A 84 9.17 16.62 -10.95
CA VAL A 84 8.91 15.55 -9.99
C VAL A 84 9.85 15.74 -8.81
N TYR A 85 9.29 16.09 -7.65
CA TYR A 85 10.04 16.34 -6.42
C TYR A 85 9.77 15.25 -5.39
N GLY A 86 10.82 14.73 -4.77
CA GLY A 86 10.70 13.74 -3.69
C GLY A 86 11.81 13.84 -2.66
N ASP A 87 11.62 13.08 -1.58
CA ASP A 87 12.59 12.99 -0.50
C ASP A 87 13.71 12.00 -0.86
N TYR A 88 14.83 12.08 -0.15
CA TYR A 88 16.04 11.26 -0.36
C TYR A 88 15.96 9.86 0.25
N ASP A 89 14.93 9.55 1.01
CA ASP A 89 14.73 8.19 1.54
C ASP A 89 14.36 7.18 0.44
N VAL A 90 14.27 5.89 0.79
CA VAL A 90 14.01 4.81 -0.18
C VAL A 90 12.65 4.98 -0.84
N ASP A 91 11.64 5.39 -0.10
CA ASP A 91 10.28 5.55 -0.61
C ASP A 91 10.21 6.74 -1.57
N GLY A 92 10.83 7.87 -1.20
CA GLY A 92 10.90 9.07 -2.02
C GLY A 92 11.66 8.86 -3.32
N THR A 93 12.88 8.31 -3.25
CA THR A 93 13.69 8.02 -4.44
C THR A 93 13.02 7.02 -5.38
N THR A 94 12.36 6.00 -4.85
CA THR A 94 11.63 5.00 -5.64
C THR A 94 10.42 5.63 -6.31
N ALA A 95 9.64 6.44 -5.59
CA ALA A 95 8.47 7.11 -6.13
C ALA A 95 8.85 8.12 -7.23
N VAL A 96 9.90 8.92 -7.02
CA VAL A 96 10.43 9.85 -8.04
C VAL A 96 10.89 9.09 -9.28
N SER A 97 11.66 8.01 -9.11
CA SER A 97 12.16 7.22 -10.23
C SER A 97 11.03 6.61 -11.05
N LEU A 98 10.00 6.09 -10.40
CA LEU A 98 8.83 5.50 -11.07
C LEU A 98 8.05 6.56 -11.85
N LEU A 99 7.71 7.69 -11.21
CA LEU A 99 6.89 8.71 -11.83
C LEU A 99 7.66 9.47 -12.93
N TYR A 100 8.92 9.83 -12.68
CA TYR A 100 9.77 10.46 -13.67
C TYR A 100 10.00 9.54 -14.87
N GLY A 101 10.34 8.26 -14.64
CA GLY A 101 10.55 7.28 -15.69
C GLY A 101 9.31 7.11 -16.58
N PHE A 102 8.13 7.05 -15.98
CA PHE A 102 6.87 6.99 -16.73
C PHE A 102 6.60 8.27 -17.54
N LEU A 103 6.75 9.44 -16.93
CA LEU A 103 6.43 10.70 -17.59
C LEU A 103 7.39 11.00 -18.75
N ILE A 104 8.70 10.76 -18.59
CA ILE A 104 9.70 11.09 -19.62
C ILE A 104 9.55 10.26 -20.89
N GLU A 105 8.95 9.06 -20.80
CA GLU A 105 8.62 8.25 -21.97
C GLU A 105 7.52 8.87 -22.86
N HIS A 106 6.70 9.77 -22.28
CA HIS A 106 5.54 10.36 -22.95
C HIS A 106 5.64 11.87 -23.12
N TYR A 107 6.52 12.53 -22.37
CA TYR A 107 6.66 13.98 -22.35
C TYR A 107 8.08 14.40 -22.00
N GLU A 108 8.76 15.13 -22.88
CA GLU A 108 10.18 15.47 -22.73
C GLU A 108 10.46 16.60 -21.72
N ASN A 109 9.49 17.51 -21.49
CA ASN A 109 9.69 18.67 -20.60
C ASN A 109 9.45 18.33 -19.13
N VAL A 110 10.07 17.24 -18.68
CA VAL A 110 10.02 16.75 -17.29
C VAL A 110 11.41 16.78 -16.68
N SER A 111 11.50 17.13 -15.42
CA SER A 111 12.73 17.06 -14.63
C SER A 111 12.43 16.48 -13.25
N TYR A 112 13.45 16.05 -12.52
CA TYR A 112 13.29 15.57 -11.16
C TYR A 112 14.25 16.29 -10.22
N TYR A 113 13.94 16.23 -8.93
CA TYR A 113 14.77 16.69 -7.83
C TYR A 113 14.56 15.81 -6.60
N ILE A 114 15.65 15.42 -5.94
CA ILE A 114 15.69 14.62 -4.72
C ILE A 114 16.50 15.35 -3.68
#